data_c218a8152f0bc7eaf6f5c67c54c0a9ca
#
_entry.id   c218a8152f0bc7eaf6f5c67c54c0a9ca
#
_cell.length_a   1.000
_cell.length_b   1.000
_cell.length_c   1.000
_cell.angle_alpha   90.00
_cell.angle_beta   90.00
_cell.angle_gamma   90.00
#
_symmetry.space_group_name_H-M   'P 1'
#
loop_
_entity.id
_entity.type
_entity.pdbx_description
1 polymer ?
#
loop_
_entity_poly.entity_id
_entity_poly.type
_entity_poly.pdbx_seq_one_letter_code
_entity_poly.pdbx_strand_id
1 'polypeptide(L)'
;SFVGAGADLLVNISNDAWYGRSSAPEQHLAMSAMRAVEHRMPLLRATNTGISAFVAPSGRVSSATGLFETAVVVETVAIPETWSVYSVVGDLFVYLCLAALVLLAYTRHRLGTVLIDERGRGILGGP
;
A
#
# COMPACT_ATOMS: atom_id res chain seq x y z
N SER A 1 -8.50 -8.20 8.35
CA SER A 1 -7.15 -8.50 7.81
C SER A 1 -6.78 -9.92 8.22
N PHE A 2 -6.19 -10.71 7.33
CA PHE A 2 -5.69 -12.06 7.64
C PHE A 2 -4.61 -12.01 8.73
N VAL A 3 -3.77 -10.98 8.72
CA VAL A 3 -2.74 -10.76 9.73
C VAL A 3 -3.34 -10.55 11.12
N GLY A 4 -4.41 -9.77 11.23
CA GLY A 4 -5.14 -9.58 12.48
C GLY A 4 -5.84 -10.84 12.99
N ALA A 5 -5.99 -11.86 12.14
CA ALA A 5 -6.53 -13.17 12.50
C ALA A 5 -5.43 -14.18 12.91
N GLY A 6 -4.18 -13.77 13.00
CA GLY A 6 -3.06 -14.60 13.43
C GLY A 6 -2.39 -15.41 12.32
N ALA A 7 -2.35 -14.90 11.09
CA ALA A 7 -1.57 -15.51 10.03
C ALA A 7 -0.08 -15.34 10.29
N ASP A 8 0.71 -16.39 10.06
CA ASP A 8 2.18 -16.40 10.21
C ASP A 8 2.92 -16.24 8.89
N LEU A 9 2.21 -16.46 7.77
CA LEU A 9 2.75 -16.50 6.43
C LEU A 9 1.70 -15.99 5.44
N LEU A 10 2.12 -15.23 4.45
CA LEU A 10 1.29 -14.82 3.33
C LEU A 10 1.54 -15.73 2.13
N VAL A 11 0.47 -16.19 1.49
CA VAL A 11 0.55 -16.93 0.23
C VAL A 11 -0.20 -16.16 -0.85
N ASN A 12 0.49 -15.83 -1.92
CA ASN A 12 -0.08 -15.16 -3.08
C ASN A 12 -0.04 -16.09 -4.29
N ILE A 13 -1.20 -16.51 -4.74
CA ILE A 13 -1.37 -17.31 -5.96
C ILE A 13 -1.96 -16.39 -7.03
N SER A 14 -1.29 -16.25 -8.17
CA SER A 14 -1.68 -15.32 -9.23
C SER A 14 -1.60 -15.96 -10.61
N ASN A 15 -2.47 -15.48 -11.49
CA ASN A 15 -2.40 -15.78 -12.91
C ASN A 15 -1.98 -14.51 -13.66
N ASP A 16 -0.72 -14.45 -14.07
CA ASP A 16 -0.14 -13.32 -14.78
C ASP A 16 -0.13 -13.52 -16.32
N ALA A 17 -0.82 -14.55 -16.83
CA ALA A 17 -0.82 -14.90 -18.26
C ALA A 17 -1.30 -13.76 -19.19
N TRP A 18 -2.21 -12.93 -18.69
CA TRP A 18 -2.80 -11.81 -19.43
C TRP A 18 -1.81 -10.73 -19.84
N TYR A 19 -0.70 -10.62 -19.11
CA TYR A 19 0.27 -9.53 -19.27
C TYR A 19 1.41 -9.86 -20.22
N GLY A 20 1.55 -11.12 -20.64
CA GLY A 20 2.61 -11.56 -21.53
C GLY A 20 4.00 -11.22 -20.99
N ARG A 21 4.92 -10.89 -21.91
CA ARG A 21 6.28 -10.41 -21.57
C ARG A 21 6.30 -8.89 -21.45
N SER A 22 5.69 -8.36 -20.39
CA SER A 22 5.66 -6.93 -20.06
C SER A 22 6.30 -6.69 -18.69
N SER A 23 6.32 -5.47 -18.21
CA SER A 23 6.79 -5.11 -16.87
C SER A 23 5.75 -5.40 -15.76
N ALA A 24 4.55 -5.87 -16.11
CA ALA A 24 3.50 -6.10 -15.12
C ALA A 24 3.84 -7.22 -14.13
N PRO A 25 4.44 -8.36 -14.51
CA PRO A 25 4.85 -9.38 -13.54
C PRO A 25 5.85 -8.88 -12.49
N GLU A 26 6.82 -8.03 -12.88
CA GLU A 26 7.76 -7.40 -11.95
C GLU A 26 7.04 -6.43 -11.00
N GLN A 27 6.11 -5.63 -11.51
CA GLN A 27 5.29 -4.73 -10.69
C GLN A 27 4.44 -5.51 -9.69
N HIS A 28 3.83 -6.61 -10.11
CA HIS A 28 3.06 -7.48 -9.22
C HIS A 28 3.92 -8.12 -8.12
N LEU A 29 5.14 -8.53 -8.47
CA LEU A 29 6.10 -9.03 -7.48
C LEU A 29 6.48 -7.94 -6.49
N ALA A 30 6.77 -6.72 -6.97
CA ALA A 30 7.09 -5.58 -6.11
C ALA A 30 5.93 -5.23 -5.16
N MET A 31 4.69 -5.22 -5.65
CA MET A 31 3.50 -5.00 -4.82
C MET A 31 3.33 -6.10 -3.75
N SER A 32 3.63 -7.36 -4.11
CA SER A 32 3.61 -8.47 -3.16
C SER A 32 4.71 -8.32 -2.10
N ALA A 33 5.91 -7.88 -2.50
CA ALA A 33 7.01 -7.62 -1.58
C ALA A 33 6.68 -6.50 -0.58
N MET A 34 5.97 -5.46 -1.02
CA MET A 34 5.49 -4.41 -0.11
C MET A 34 4.54 -4.97 0.96
N ARG A 35 3.66 -5.92 0.61
CA ARG A 35 2.78 -6.57 1.60
C ARG A 35 3.58 -7.33 2.67
N ALA A 36 4.67 -8.00 2.27
CA ALA A 36 5.57 -8.68 3.20
C ALA A 36 6.22 -7.68 4.18
N VAL A 37 6.68 -6.53 3.68
CA VAL A 37 7.30 -5.48 4.51
C VAL A 37 6.29 -4.83 5.45
N GLU A 38 5.12 -4.45 4.95
CA GLU A 38 4.06 -3.80 5.74
C GLU A 38 3.64 -4.61 6.95
N HIS A 39 3.56 -5.92 6.79
CA HIS A 39 3.16 -6.82 7.86
C HIS A 39 4.32 -7.49 8.59
N ARG A 40 5.57 -7.28 8.12
CA ARG A 40 6.76 -8.00 8.59
C ARG A 40 6.60 -9.52 8.57
N MET A 41 5.95 -10.01 7.53
CA MET A 41 5.66 -11.43 7.33
C MET A 41 6.34 -11.94 6.07
N PRO A 42 6.81 -13.20 6.07
CA PRO A 42 7.26 -13.82 4.84
C PRO A 42 6.08 -14.02 3.88
N LEU A 43 6.37 -13.95 2.58
CA LEU A 43 5.36 -14.17 1.54
C LEU A 43 5.89 -15.15 0.51
N LEU A 44 5.09 -16.16 0.21
CA LEU A 44 5.30 -17.09 -0.89
C LEU A 44 4.41 -16.66 -2.05
N ARG A 45 5.03 -16.43 -3.20
CA ARG A 45 4.31 -16.13 -4.43
C ARG A 45 4.45 -17.29 -5.40
N ALA A 46 3.33 -17.80 -5.90
CA ALA A 46 3.24 -18.81 -6.93
C ALA A 46 2.41 -18.27 -8.11
N THR A 47 2.98 -18.29 -9.30
CA THR A 47 2.33 -17.80 -10.52
C THR A 47 2.45 -18.85 -11.63
N ASN A 48 1.48 -18.85 -12.56
CA ASN A 48 1.52 -19.78 -13.68
C ASN A 48 2.52 -19.36 -14.79
N THR A 49 2.61 -18.06 -15.10
CA THR A 49 3.48 -17.54 -16.17
C THR A 49 4.32 -16.34 -15.71
N GLY A 50 3.98 -15.76 -14.56
CA GLY A 50 4.71 -14.68 -13.95
C GLY A 50 5.92 -15.15 -13.15
N ILE A 51 6.37 -14.29 -12.23
CA ILE A 51 7.52 -14.57 -11.38
C ILE A 51 7.02 -15.19 -10.07
N SER A 52 7.35 -16.45 -9.83
CA SER A 52 7.20 -17.11 -8.53
C SER A 52 8.43 -16.80 -7.68
N ALA A 53 8.25 -16.57 -6.39
CA ALA A 53 9.36 -16.20 -5.51
C ALA A 53 9.01 -16.37 -4.04
N PHE A 54 10.04 -16.42 -3.21
CA PHE A 54 9.95 -16.20 -1.77
C PHE A 54 10.31 -14.76 -1.44
N VAL A 55 9.57 -14.13 -0.55
CA VAL A 55 9.82 -12.77 -0.10
C VAL A 55 9.97 -12.77 1.42
N ALA A 56 11.12 -12.32 1.88
CA ALA A 56 11.39 -12.18 3.31
C ALA A 56 10.58 -11.02 3.92
N PRO A 57 10.40 -10.98 5.24
CA PRO A 57 9.75 -9.86 5.95
C PRO A 57 10.39 -8.48 5.72
N SER A 58 11.64 -8.47 5.26
CA SER A 58 12.37 -7.25 4.85
C SER A 58 12.09 -6.79 3.42
N GLY A 59 11.29 -7.55 2.65
CA GLY A 59 11.06 -7.30 1.23
C GLY A 59 12.11 -7.92 0.30
N ARG A 60 13.13 -8.59 0.85
CA ARG A 60 14.16 -9.25 0.04
C ARG A 60 13.55 -10.44 -0.69
N VAL A 61 13.63 -10.41 -2.01
CA VAL A 61 13.20 -11.49 -2.90
C VAL A 61 14.31 -12.53 -3.00
N SER A 62 13.97 -13.80 -2.90
CA SER A 62 14.85 -14.94 -3.10
C SER A 62 14.17 -15.99 -3.98
N SER A 63 14.98 -16.87 -4.57
CA SER A 63 14.53 -18.01 -5.36
C SER A 63 13.47 -17.66 -6.44
N ALA A 64 13.65 -16.49 -7.07
CA ALA A 64 12.74 -16.01 -8.11
C ALA A 64 12.90 -16.83 -9.41
N THR A 65 11.77 -17.24 -10.01
CA THR A 65 11.74 -17.90 -11.31
C THR A 65 11.73 -16.88 -12.45
N GLY A 66 12.07 -17.33 -13.65
CA GLY A 66 11.86 -16.54 -14.86
C GLY A 66 10.38 -16.49 -15.29
N LEU A 67 10.09 -15.61 -16.26
CA LEU A 67 8.78 -15.54 -16.91
C LEU A 67 8.57 -16.77 -17.81
N PHE A 68 7.38 -17.39 -17.73
CA PHE A 68 7.02 -18.58 -18.50
C PHE A 68 7.93 -19.80 -18.23
N GLU A 69 8.51 -19.84 -17.05
CA GLU A 69 9.35 -20.95 -16.59
C GLU A 69 8.55 -21.91 -15.73
N THR A 70 8.63 -23.20 -16.04
CA THR A 70 8.10 -24.25 -15.19
C THR A 70 9.18 -24.66 -14.20
N ALA A 71 8.99 -24.34 -12.94
CA ALA A 71 9.95 -24.64 -11.87
C ALA A 71 9.26 -25.11 -10.60
N VAL A 72 9.98 -25.90 -9.81
CA VAL A 72 9.65 -26.22 -8.43
C VAL A 72 10.78 -25.67 -7.56
N VAL A 73 10.42 -24.79 -6.67
CA VAL A 73 11.39 -24.12 -5.78
C VAL A 73 11.02 -24.45 -4.34
N VAL A 74 12.02 -24.84 -3.56
CA VAL A 74 11.88 -25.12 -2.12
C VAL A 74 12.84 -24.25 -1.34
N GLU A 75 12.33 -23.56 -0.33
CA GLU A 75 13.13 -22.70 0.54
C GLU A 75 12.67 -22.83 1.99
N THR A 76 13.61 -22.71 2.92
CA THR A 76 13.29 -22.64 4.34
C THR A 76 12.98 -21.19 4.70
N VAL A 77 11.76 -20.95 5.17
CA VAL A 77 11.28 -19.62 5.51
C VAL A 77 11.23 -19.46 7.03
N ALA A 78 11.93 -18.45 7.54
CA ALA A 78 11.83 -18.08 8.94
C ALA A 78 10.55 -17.29 9.19
N ILE A 79 9.77 -17.71 10.17
CA ILE A 79 8.56 -17.00 10.64
C ILE A 79 8.98 -16.16 11.85
N PRO A 80 9.08 -14.82 11.72
CA PRO A 80 9.46 -13.97 12.84
C PRO A 80 8.28 -13.73 13.77
N GLU A 81 8.52 -13.79 15.07
CA GLU A 81 7.55 -13.36 16.10
C GLU A 81 7.54 -11.82 16.24
N THR A 82 7.43 -11.10 15.12
CA THR A 82 7.48 -9.64 15.14
C THR A 82 6.22 -9.05 14.53
N TRP A 83 5.78 -7.96 15.13
CA TRP A 83 4.68 -7.15 14.60
C TRP A 83 5.24 -5.92 13.87
N SER A 84 4.46 -5.34 12.96
CA SER A 84 4.78 -4.08 12.31
C SER A 84 3.91 -2.95 12.86
N VAL A 85 4.43 -1.73 12.80
CA VAL A 85 3.64 -0.53 13.14
C VAL A 85 2.39 -0.47 12.27
N TYR A 86 2.51 -0.78 10.97
CA TYR A 86 1.38 -0.79 10.06
C TYR A 86 0.30 -1.82 10.45
N SER A 87 0.68 -3.00 10.96
CA SER A 87 -0.28 -4.01 11.43
C SER A 87 -1.15 -3.53 12.60
N VAL A 88 -0.65 -2.57 13.39
CA VAL A 88 -1.37 -1.99 14.53
C VAL A 88 -2.14 -0.73 14.13
N VAL A 89 -1.49 0.16 13.39
CA VAL A 89 -1.98 1.52 13.10
C VAL A 89 -2.79 1.56 11.79
N GLY A 90 -2.51 0.62 10.86
CA GLY A 90 -3.16 0.57 9.55
C GLY A 90 -3.01 1.87 8.78
N ASP A 91 -4.10 2.31 8.17
CA ASP A 91 -4.14 3.50 7.30
C ASP A 91 -4.34 4.83 8.07
N LEU A 92 -3.97 4.89 9.36
CA LEU A 92 -4.14 6.11 10.19
C LEU A 92 -3.54 7.35 9.51
N PHE A 93 -2.39 7.21 8.87
CA PHE A 93 -1.75 8.31 8.15
C PHE A 93 -2.65 8.89 7.04
N VAL A 94 -3.36 8.03 6.31
CA VAL A 94 -4.31 8.45 5.25
C VAL A 94 -5.47 9.23 5.87
N TYR A 95 -6.02 8.76 6.99
CA TYR A 95 -7.09 9.46 7.68
C TYR A 95 -6.64 10.81 8.24
N LEU A 96 -5.42 10.90 8.76
CA LEU A 96 -4.84 12.19 9.21
C LEU A 96 -4.67 13.17 8.04
N CYS A 97 -4.18 12.70 6.89
CA CYS A 97 -4.08 13.53 5.68
C CYS A 97 -5.45 14.03 5.20
N LEU A 98 -6.45 13.17 5.17
CA LEU A 98 -7.81 13.54 4.80
C LEU A 98 -8.40 14.57 5.77
N ALA A 99 -8.23 14.37 7.07
CA ALA A 99 -8.68 15.32 8.09
C ALA A 99 -8.01 16.69 7.93
N ALA A 100 -6.68 16.71 7.66
CA ALA A 100 -5.95 17.95 7.41
C ALA A 100 -6.45 18.67 6.14
N LEU A 101 -6.72 17.95 5.06
CA LEU A 101 -7.28 18.54 3.83
C LEU A 101 -8.68 19.14 4.07
N VAL A 102 -9.54 18.44 4.79
CA VAL A 102 -10.89 18.94 5.13
C VAL A 102 -10.78 20.20 5.99
N LEU A 103 -9.89 20.20 6.98
CA LEU A 103 -9.66 21.37 7.84
C LEU A 103 -9.15 22.57 7.05
N LEU A 104 -8.19 22.36 6.16
CA LEU A 104 -7.66 23.41 5.27
C LEU A 104 -8.74 23.97 4.34
N ALA A 105 -9.56 23.12 3.74
CA ALA A 105 -10.67 23.55 2.91
C ALA A 105 -11.70 24.38 3.69
N TYR A 106 -12.04 23.92 4.90
CA TYR A 106 -12.96 24.63 5.80
C TYR A 106 -12.43 26.01 6.21
N THR A 107 -11.17 26.09 6.62
CA THR A 107 -10.55 27.37 7.03
C THR A 107 -10.47 28.34 5.85
N ARG A 108 -10.11 27.86 4.67
CA ARG A 108 -10.08 28.68 3.44
C ARG A 108 -11.49 29.20 3.09
N HIS A 109 -12.51 28.37 3.18
CA HIS A 109 -13.89 28.81 2.94
C HIS A 109 -14.34 29.87 3.94
N ARG A 110 -14.04 29.72 5.21
CA ARG A 110 -14.37 30.70 6.27
C ARG A 110 -13.66 32.04 6.05
N LEU A 111 -12.35 32.02 5.74
CA LEU A 111 -11.60 33.23 5.46
C LEU A 111 -12.12 33.95 4.20
N GLY A 112 -12.48 33.21 3.15
CA GLY A 112 -13.08 33.77 1.95
C GLY A 112 -14.41 34.49 2.20
N THR A 113 -15.27 33.93 3.05
CA THR A 113 -16.56 34.55 3.42
C THR A 113 -16.39 35.83 4.26
N VAL A 114 -15.40 35.88 5.17
CA VAL A 114 -15.12 37.04 5.98
C VAL A 114 -14.63 38.23 5.13
N LEU A 115 -13.73 37.96 4.19
CA LEU A 115 -13.18 39.01 3.30
C LEU A 115 -14.23 39.62 2.34
N ILE A 116 -15.25 38.86 1.95
CA ILE A 116 -16.37 39.31 1.11
C ILE A 116 -17.31 40.20 1.94
N ASP A 117 -17.58 39.87 3.19
CA ASP A 117 -18.45 40.67 4.08
C ASP A 117 -17.84 42.05 4.42
N GLU A 118 -16.56 42.10 4.66
CA GLU A 118 -15.88 43.39 4.89
C GLU A 118 -15.85 44.32 3.67
N ARG A 119 -15.71 43.75 2.45
CA ARG A 119 -15.81 44.55 1.22
C ARG A 119 -17.24 45.04 0.89
N GLY A 120 -18.24 44.28 1.31
CA GLY A 120 -19.65 44.64 1.10
C GLY A 120 -20.15 45.77 2.00
N ARG A 121 -19.54 46.01 3.17
CA ARG A 121 -19.93 47.07 4.10
C ARG A 121 -19.25 48.42 3.86
N GLY A 122 -18.28 48.49 2.96
CA GLY A 122 -17.43 49.68 2.74
C GLY A 122 -17.95 50.75 1.79
N ILE A 123 -19.15 50.62 1.18
CA ILE A 123 -19.58 51.53 0.08
C ILE A 123 -20.99 52.12 0.25
N LEU A 124 -21.62 52.06 1.40
CA LEU A 124 -22.88 52.78 1.63
C LEU A 124 -22.84 53.60 2.93
N GLY A 125 -22.08 54.68 2.91
CA GLY A 125 -22.05 55.69 3.95
C GLY A 125 -21.49 56.98 3.42
N GLY A 126 -22.29 57.74 2.66
CA GLY A 126 -22.06 59.15 2.32
C GLY A 126 -23.38 59.87 2.13
N PRO A 127 -23.47 61.15 2.56
CA PRO A 127 -24.70 61.90 2.89
C PRO A 127 -25.59 62.17 1.69
#